data_4e18db949e2c69e9bc7c8f6b6765f15d
#
_entry.id   4e18db949e2c69e9bc7c8f6b6765f15d
#
_cell.length_a   1.000
_cell.length_b   1.000
_cell.length_c   1.000
_cell.angle_alpha   90.00
_cell.angle_beta   90.00
_cell.angle_gamma   90.00
#
_symmetry.space_group_name_H-M   'P 1'
#
loop_
_entity.id
_entity.type
_entity.pdbx_description
1 polymer ?
#
loop_
_entity_poly.entity_id
_entity_poly.type
_entity_poly.pdbx_seq_one_letter_code
_entity_poly.pdbx_strand_id
1 'polypeptide(L)'
;MFVHLNTHSIYSPMRGLLSLPEMMDLAKSCSMDTLALTDVNGLWGFIRFVQHCRSSRINPIAGVNLITNKQEVLILVENQYGYENLCRIISSMHDDPNGDISDILRKYHAGVFVLGYDISILKELSSFIPDSHLFVELRPGFQESTIKSISEELKLEIVATGDVYFKNKTFHKTHMALRAIDCNSTLSDLNEFDYKSEDHWFRSEAEMVHLFPNSLHALNNSKYLSDRCKTDWSFINTIFPSLSLKDRHQANKRLNREVSIGAKKRYGYL
;
A
#
# COMPACT_ATOMS: atom_id res chain seq x y z
N MET A 1 -20.41 0.10 7.86
CA MET A 1 -19.31 -0.83 8.20
C MET A 1 -18.02 -0.26 7.66
N PHE A 2 -16.97 -0.17 8.48
CA PHE A 2 -15.68 0.43 8.14
C PHE A 2 -14.61 -0.64 7.94
N VAL A 3 -13.68 -0.41 6.99
CA VAL A 3 -12.51 -1.26 6.74
C VAL A 3 -11.25 -0.39 6.74
N HIS A 4 -10.21 -0.80 7.45
CA HIS A 4 -8.92 -0.13 7.37
C HIS A 4 -8.26 -0.37 6.02
N LEU A 5 -8.20 0.67 5.19
CA LEU A 5 -7.60 0.66 3.85
C LEU A 5 -6.20 1.27 3.82
N ASN A 6 -5.78 1.95 4.89
CA ASN A 6 -4.46 2.57 5.01
C ASN A 6 -3.82 2.16 6.33
N THR A 7 -2.95 1.13 6.28
CA THR A 7 -2.28 0.58 7.47
C THR A 7 -0.83 0.24 7.18
N HIS A 8 0.04 0.61 8.10
CA HIS A 8 1.48 0.47 7.99
C HIS A 8 2.02 -0.50 9.04
N SER A 9 2.84 -1.44 8.60
CA SER A 9 3.49 -2.40 9.48
C SER A 9 4.95 -2.01 9.76
N ILE A 10 5.65 -2.85 10.52
CA ILE A 10 7.11 -2.75 10.72
C ILE A 10 7.91 -2.83 9.40
N TYR A 11 7.27 -3.21 8.31
CA TYR A 11 7.86 -3.18 6.95
C TYR A 11 7.77 -1.79 6.29
N SER A 12 7.20 -0.79 6.98
CA SER A 12 7.42 0.64 6.73
C SER A 12 8.58 1.11 7.61
N PRO A 13 9.86 0.96 7.20
CA PRO A 13 11.02 1.19 8.07
C PRO A 13 11.00 2.59 8.69
N MET A 14 11.34 2.69 9.96
CA MET A 14 11.37 3.93 10.74
C MET A 14 10.04 4.69 10.82
N ARG A 15 8.91 4.04 10.44
CA ARG A 15 7.57 4.64 10.43
C ARG A 15 6.55 3.78 11.16
N GLY A 16 6.29 2.57 10.68
CA GLY A 16 5.29 1.66 11.24
C GLY A 16 5.80 0.88 12.45
N LEU A 17 4.92 0.67 13.43
CA LEU A 17 5.22 -0.03 14.69
C LEU A 17 4.49 -1.36 14.83
N LEU A 18 3.50 -1.64 13.95
CA LEU A 18 2.67 -2.83 14.04
C LEU A 18 3.37 -4.04 13.41
N SER A 19 3.55 -5.10 14.18
CA SER A 19 3.88 -6.39 13.60
C SER A 19 2.65 -7.01 12.91
N LEU A 20 2.87 -7.89 11.94
CA LEU A 20 1.76 -8.54 11.23
C LEU A 20 0.85 -9.37 12.14
N PRO A 21 1.36 -10.15 13.13
CA PRO A 21 0.51 -10.81 14.11
C PRO A 21 -0.36 -9.83 14.93
N GLU A 22 0.21 -8.73 15.42
CA GLU A 22 -0.55 -7.70 16.15
C GLU A 22 -1.66 -7.08 15.30
N MET A 23 -1.42 -6.85 14.01
CA MET A 23 -2.45 -6.37 13.08
C MET A 23 -3.62 -7.35 12.99
N MET A 24 -3.35 -8.66 12.96
CA MET A 24 -4.40 -9.68 12.95
C MET A 24 -5.20 -9.71 14.26
N ASP A 25 -4.54 -9.58 15.40
CA ASP A 25 -5.19 -9.55 16.71
C ASP A 25 -6.08 -8.30 16.85
N LEU A 26 -5.61 -7.14 16.40
CA LEU A 26 -6.38 -5.90 16.39
C LEU A 26 -7.59 -6.00 15.45
N ALA A 27 -7.43 -6.49 14.24
CA ALA A 27 -8.52 -6.68 13.29
C ALA A 27 -9.61 -7.61 13.87
N LYS A 28 -9.21 -8.72 14.49
CA LYS A 28 -10.15 -9.63 15.18
C LYS A 28 -10.86 -8.97 16.35
N SER A 29 -10.12 -8.22 17.19
CA SER A 29 -10.71 -7.51 18.34
C SER A 29 -11.75 -6.46 17.91
N CYS A 30 -11.56 -5.89 16.71
CA CYS A 30 -12.50 -4.95 16.09
C CYS A 30 -13.56 -5.64 15.20
N SER A 31 -13.63 -6.98 15.20
CA SER A 31 -14.55 -7.76 14.35
C SER A 31 -14.44 -7.46 12.86
N MET A 32 -13.23 -7.14 12.38
CA MET A 32 -12.94 -6.88 10.98
C MET A 32 -12.60 -8.17 10.25
N ASP A 33 -13.22 -8.39 9.10
CA ASP A 33 -13.00 -9.55 8.21
C ASP A 33 -12.09 -9.23 7.02
N THR A 34 -11.70 -7.98 6.88
CA THR A 34 -10.91 -7.48 5.76
C THR A 34 -9.93 -6.41 6.26
N LEU A 35 -8.71 -6.43 5.74
CA LEU A 35 -7.66 -5.47 6.10
C LEU A 35 -6.74 -5.22 4.92
N ALA A 36 -6.36 -3.96 4.67
CA ALA A 36 -5.32 -3.63 3.72
C ALA A 36 -3.95 -3.56 4.40
N LEU A 37 -2.89 -3.89 3.67
CA LEU A 37 -1.51 -3.53 4.00
C LEU A 37 -1.00 -2.55 2.95
N THR A 38 -0.60 -1.37 3.40
CA THR A 38 -0.18 -0.24 2.56
C THR A 38 1.13 0.36 3.04
N ASP A 39 2.13 -0.50 3.26
CA ASP A 39 3.44 -0.06 3.69
C ASP A 39 4.03 1.02 2.77
N VAL A 40 4.82 1.92 3.33
CA VAL A 40 5.39 3.05 2.61
C VAL A 40 6.35 2.56 1.52
N ASN A 41 6.09 2.95 0.28
CA ASN A 41 6.94 2.75 -0.88
C ASN A 41 7.34 1.30 -1.18
N GLY A 42 6.59 0.30 -0.71
CA GLY A 42 6.97 -1.09 -0.97
C GLY A 42 5.98 -2.16 -0.51
N LEU A 43 6.24 -3.39 -0.94
CA LEU A 43 5.43 -4.59 -0.64
C LEU A 43 6.23 -5.65 0.15
N TRP A 44 7.26 -5.26 0.89
CA TRP A 44 8.19 -6.19 1.53
C TRP A 44 7.53 -7.15 2.53
N GLY A 45 6.49 -6.68 3.23
CA GLY A 45 5.72 -7.47 4.18
C GLY A 45 4.55 -8.24 3.57
N PHE A 46 4.15 -7.95 2.32
CA PHE A 46 2.84 -8.33 1.80
C PHE A 46 2.61 -9.85 1.72
N ILE A 47 3.57 -10.63 1.25
CA ILE A 47 3.41 -12.10 1.16
C ILE A 47 3.21 -12.72 2.56
N ARG A 48 3.96 -12.27 3.56
CA ARG A 48 3.79 -12.70 4.95
C ARG A 48 2.45 -12.23 5.52
N PHE A 49 2.02 -11.02 5.17
CA PHE A 49 0.71 -10.51 5.56
C PHE A 49 -0.42 -11.41 5.04
N VAL A 50 -0.39 -11.80 3.76
CA VAL A 50 -1.36 -12.75 3.20
C VAL A 50 -1.39 -14.07 3.95
N GLN A 51 -0.23 -14.61 4.35
CA GLN A 51 -0.15 -15.84 5.14
C GLN A 51 -0.82 -15.69 6.51
N HIS A 52 -0.56 -14.58 7.22
CA HIS A 52 -1.21 -14.27 8.50
C HIS A 52 -2.71 -14.05 8.35
N CYS A 53 -3.15 -13.34 7.30
CA CYS A 53 -4.56 -13.12 7.00
C CYS A 53 -5.31 -14.44 6.80
N ARG A 54 -4.74 -15.37 6.02
CA ARG A 54 -5.32 -16.71 5.83
C ARG A 54 -5.49 -17.47 7.14
N SER A 55 -4.45 -17.51 7.97
CA SER A 55 -4.49 -18.16 9.28
C SER A 55 -5.53 -17.54 10.20
N SER A 56 -5.82 -16.27 10.00
CA SER A 56 -6.74 -15.45 10.81
C SER A 56 -8.14 -15.34 10.22
N ARG A 57 -8.38 -15.86 9.00
CA ARG A 57 -9.64 -15.71 8.25
C ARG A 57 -9.99 -14.25 7.96
N ILE A 58 -8.98 -13.45 7.65
CA ILE A 58 -9.11 -12.05 7.25
C ILE A 58 -8.80 -11.98 5.75
N ASN A 59 -9.57 -11.19 4.98
CA ASN A 59 -9.35 -10.97 3.56
C ASN A 59 -8.25 -9.91 3.38
N PRO A 60 -7.11 -10.24 2.74
CA PRO A 60 -6.02 -9.28 2.54
C PRO A 60 -6.26 -8.40 1.32
N ILE A 61 -6.04 -7.11 1.45
CA ILE A 61 -5.98 -6.16 0.35
C ILE A 61 -4.52 -5.68 0.19
N ALA A 62 -4.00 -5.75 -1.04
CA ALA A 62 -2.70 -5.19 -1.36
C ALA A 62 -2.81 -3.70 -1.66
N GLY A 63 -1.85 -2.93 -1.18
CA GLY A 63 -1.72 -1.54 -1.51
C GLY A 63 -0.34 -1.00 -1.16
N VAL A 64 -0.14 0.27 -1.40
CA VAL A 64 1.07 1.02 -1.04
C VAL A 64 0.68 2.46 -0.70
N ASN A 65 1.27 3.01 0.33
CA ASN A 65 1.29 4.45 0.52
C ASN A 65 2.54 4.99 -0.21
N LEU A 66 2.32 5.58 -1.38
CA LEU A 66 3.39 6.09 -2.23
C LEU A 66 3.73 7.52 -1.80
N ILE A 67 4.92 7.71 -1.27
CA ILE A 67 5.39 8.99 -0.74
C ILE A 67 6.68 9.39 -1.47
N THR A 68 6.67 10.59 -2.03
CA THR A 68 7.86 11.28 -2.55
C THR A 68 8.11 12.55 -1.73
N ASN A 69 9.16 13.29 -2.07
CA ASN A 69 9.43 14.57 -1.42
C ASN A 69 8.34 15.65 -1.63
N LYS A 70 7.45 15.45 -2.59
CA LYS A 70 6.45 16.44 -3.01
C LYS A 70 5.02 15.97 -2.92
N GLN A 71 4.78 14.67 -3.01
CA GLN A 71 3.45 14.09 -3.23
C GLN A 71 3.26 12.84 -2.38
N GLU A 72 2.03 12.59 -1.98
CA GLU A 72 1.61 11.37 -1.29
C GLU A 72 0.26 10.90 -1.84
N VAL A 73 0.16 9.63 -2.20
CA VAL A 73 -1.09 8.97 -2.59
C VAL A 73 -1.14 7.55 -2.05
N LEU A 74 -2.32 7.12 -1.68
CA LEU A 74 -2.61 5.74 -1.32
C LEU A 74 -3.10 5.00 -2.55
N ILE A 75 -2.50 3.84 -2.85
CA ILE A 75 -2.88 3.00 -3.98
C ILE A 75 -3.33 1.64 -3.46
N LEU A 76 -4.51 1.18 -3.90
CA LEU A 76 -5.07 -0.13 -3.54
C LEU A 76 -5.28 -0.96 -4.81
N VAL A 77 -5.04 -2.25 -4.71
CA VAL A 77 -5.21 -3.19 -5.83
C VAL A 77 -6.67 -3.62 -5.94
N GLU A 78 -7.29 -3.41 -7.10
CA GLU A 78 -8.62 -3.90 -7.40
C GLU A 78 -8.61 -5.36 -7.83
N ASN A 79 -7.66 -5.75 -8.69
CA ASN A 79 -7.61 -7.08 -9.32
C ASN A 79 -6.17 -7.50 -9.63
N GLN A 80 -5.99 -8.71 -10.20
CA GLN A 80 -4.66 -9.25 -10.50
C GLN A 80 -3.82 -8.34 -11.43
N TYR A 81 -4.43 -7.72 -12.42
CA TYR A 81 -3.74 -6.79 -13.32
C TYR A 81 -3.27 -5.53 -12.58
N GLY A 82 -4.10 -5.03 -11.65
CA GLY A 82 -3.73 -3.94 -10.75
C GLY A 82 -2.53 -4.29 -9.86
N TYR A 83 -2.40 -5.54 -9.41
CA TYR A 83 -1.23 -5.97 -8.65
C TYR A 83 0.06 -5.93 -9.50
N GLU A 84 0.00 -6.37 -10.75
CA GLU A 84 1.13 -6.24 -11.68
C GLU A 84 1.52 -4.78 -11.90
N ASN A 85 0.52 -3.90 -12.06
CA ASN A 85 0.76 -2.46 -12.20
C ASN A 85 1.29 -1.84 -10.92
N LEU A 86 0.80 -2.24 -9.75
CA LEU A 86 1.35 -1.79 -8.46
C LEU A 86 2.85 -2.13 -8.33
N CYS A 87 3.26 -3.33 -8.74
CA CYS A 87 4.68 -3.70 -8.76
C CYS A 87 5.50 -2.80 -9.71
N ARG A 88 4.94 -2.45 -10.89
CA ARG A 88 5.59 -1.53 -11.84
C ARG A 88 5.67 -0.10 -11.29
N ILE A 89 4.61 0.39 -10.64
CA ILE A 89 4.57 1.70 -9.97
C ILE A 89 5.70 1.79 -8.93
N ILE A 90 5.78 0.81 -8.02
CA ILE A 90 6.80 0.78 -6.98
C ILE A 90 8.20 0.72 -7.58
N SER A 91 8.43 -0.13 -8.60
CA SER A 91 9.72 -0.22 -9.29
C SER A 91 10.12 1.10 -9.94
N SER A 92 9.17 1.76 -10.65
CA SER A 92 9.42 3.05 -11.28
C SER A 92 9.75 4.16 -10.27
N MET A 93 9.09 4.15 -9.11
CA MET A 93 9.37 5.09 -8.03
C MET A 93 10.77 4.86 -7.43
N HIS A 94 11.21 3.60 -7.28
CA HIS A 94 12.56 3.29 -6.80
C HIS A 94 13.66 3.60 -7.85
N ASP A 95 13.34 3.48 -9.13
CA ASP A 95 14.26 3.86 -10.23
C ASP A 95 14.46 5.39 -10.30
N ASP A 96 13.40 6.17 -10.02
CA ASP A 96 13.44 7.63 -9.92
C ASP A 96 12.68 8.14 -8.68
N PRO A 97 13.32 8.20 -7.51
CA PRO A 97 12.68 8.62 -6.25
C PRO A 97 12.20 10.09 -6.25
N ASN A 98 12.66 10.92 -7.17
CA ASN A 98 12.23 12.31 -7.32
C ASN A 98 11.23 12.50 -8.47
N GLY A 99 10.89 11.43 -9.17
CA GLY A 99 9.92 11.42 -10.26
C GLY A 99 8.53 11.86 -9.82
N ASP A 100 7.72 12.29 -10.77
CA ASP A 100 6.34 12.69 -10.53
C ASP A 100 5.44 11.46 -10.44
N ILE A 101 4.64 11.37 -9.36
CA ILE A 101 3.68 10.26 -9.17
C ILE A 101 2.66 10.22 -10.30
N SER A 102 2.25 11.38 -10.83
CA SER A 102 1.28 11.46 -11.92
C SER A 102 1.81 10.83 -13.20
N ASP A 103 3.11 11.02 -13.52
CA ASP A 103 3.73 10.41 -14.70
C ASP A 103 3.81 8.88 -14.59
N ILE A 104 4.05 8.36 -13.40
CA ILE A 104 4.06 6.93 -13.12
C ILE A 104 2.64 6.36 -13.26
N LEU A 105 1.65 7.00 -12.62
CA LEU A 105 0.27 6.58 -12.64
C LEU A 105 -0.36 6.69 -14.04
N ARG A 106 0.04 7.67 -14.85
CA ARG A 106 -0.41 7.77 -16.25
C ARG A 106 -0.12 6.50 -17.05
N LYS A 107 0.95 5.78 -16.71
CA LYS A 107 1.33 4.51 -17.36
C LYS A 107 0.68 3.28 -16.75
N TYR A 108 0.44 3.29 -15.42
CA TYR A 108 0.16 2.05 -14.68
C TYR A 108 -1.08 2.12 -13.76
N HIS A 109 -2.00 3.09 -13.92
CA HIS A 109 -3.19 3.25 -13.05
C HIS A 109 -4.27 2.17 -13.24
N ALA A 110 -4.25 1.40 -14.32
CA ALA A 110 -5.32 0.44 -14.61
C ALA A 110 -5.37 -0.70 -13.55
N GLY A 111 -6.57 -0.98 -13.03
CA GLY A 111 -6.82 -2.03 -12.03
C GLY A 111 -6.40 -1.65 -10.61
N VAL A 112 -6.17 -0.38 -10.35
CA VAL A 112 -5.91 0.13 -8.99
C VAL A 112 -6.87 1.28 -8.66
N PHE A 113 -7.15 1.45 -7.37
CA PHE A 113 -7.78 2.65 -6.81
C PHE A 113 -6.70 3.58 -6.30
N VAL A 114 -6.88 4.88 -6.51
CA VAL A 114 -5.98 5.92 -6.02
C VAL A 114 -6.75 6.84 -5.09
N LEU A 115 -6.24 7.04 -3.89
CA LEU A 115 -6.80 7.96 -2.91
C LEU A 115 -5.75 9.03 -2.60
N GLY A 116 -6.18 10.28 -2.53
CA GLY A 116 -5.32 11.42 -2.19
C GLY A 116 -6.07 12.48 -1.41
N TYR A 117 -5.34 13.38 -0.76
CA TYR A 117 -5.90 14.49 0.01
C TYR A 117 -5.44 15.86 -0.49
N ASP A 118 -4.42 15.90 -1.34
CA ASP A 118 -3.93 17.13 -1.96
C ASP A 118 -4.69 17.40 -3.26
N ILE A 119 -5.32 18.58 -3.34
CA ILE A 119 -6.14 18.98 -4.47
C ILE A 119 -5.32 19.10 -5.76
N SER A 120 -4.03 19.46 -5.67
CA SER A 120 -3.20 19.70 -6.85
C SER A 120 -2.94 18.40 -7.59
N ILE A 121 -2.53 17.34 -6.86
CA ILE A 121 -2.32 16.04 -7.47
C ILE A 121 -3.65 15.41 -7.92
N LEU A 122 -4.72 15.55 -7.13
CA LEU A 122 -6.04 15.00 -7.51
C LEU A 122 -6.57 15.64 -8.81
N LYS A 123 -6.40 16.95 -9.01
CA LYS A 123 -6.74 17.63 -10.28
C LYS A 123 -5.97 17.07 -11.46
N GLU A 124 -4.71 16.81 -11.28
CA GLU A 124 -3.89 16.23 -12.34
C GLU A 124 -4.31 14.80 -12.65
N LEU A 125 -4.49 13.96 -11.61
CA LEU A 125 -4.90 12.57 -11.74
C LEU A 125 -6.30 12.43 -12.37
N SER A 126 -7.25 13.32 -12.06
CA SER A 126 -8.60 13.32 -12.62
C SER A 126 -8.65 13.51 -14.15
N SER A 127 -7.56 14.00 -14.73
CA SER A 127 -7.48 14.14 -16.20
C SER A 127 -7.34 12.81 -16.95
N PHE A 128 -6.98 11.71 -16.27
CA PHE A 128 -6.74 10.41 -16.89
C PHE A 128 -7.16 9.20 -16.06
N ILE A 129 -7.39 9.34 -14.75
CA ILE A 129 -7.96 8.28 -13.92
C ILE A 129 -9.47 8.47 -13.85
N PRO A 130 -10.28 7.44 -14.15
CA PRO A 130 -11.75 7.53 -14.04
C PRO A 130 -12.19 7.83 -12.59
N ASP A 131 -13.27 8.60 -12.42
CA ASP A 131 -13.84 8.97 -11.13
C ASP A 131 -14.19 7.74 -10.26
N SER A 132 -14.50 6.60 -10.88
CA SER A 132 -14.74 5.33 -10.19
C SER A 132 -13.49 4.71 -9.54
N HIS A 133 -12.30 5.25 -9.79
CA HIS A 133 -11.01 4.76 -9.33
C HIS A 133 -10.16 5.85 -8.63
N LEU A 134 -10.65 7.09 -8.58
CA LEU A 134 -9.98 8.20 -7.92
C LEU A 134 -10.87 8.75 -6.79
N PHE A 135 -10.32 8.90 -5.60
CA PHE A 135 -11.07 9.26 -4.40
C PHE A 135 -10.34 10.31 -3.58
N VAL A 136 -11.10 11.13 -2.83
CA VAL A 136 -10.55 12.03 -1.83
C VAL A 136 -10.39 11.26 -0.52
N GLU A 137 -9.18 11.22 0.03
CA GLU A 137 -8.88 10.54 1.29
C GLU A 137 -9.20 11.45 2.48
N LEU A 138 -10.07 10.98 3.38
CA LEU A 138 -10.29 11.57 4.71
C LEU A 138 -9.56 10.74 5.76
N ARG A 139 -8.54 11.31 6.39
CA ARG A 139 -7.71 10.65 7.40
C ARG A 139 -7.51 11.50 8.66
N PRO A 140 -7.06 10.91 9.80
CA PRO A 140 -6.77 11.67 11.01
C PRO A 140 -5.87 12.88 10.75
N GLY A 141 -6.13 13.99 11.45
CA GLY A 141 -5.39 15.23 11.27
C GLY A 141 -5.97 16.19 10.22
N PHE A 142 -6.96 15.76 9.42
CA PHE A 142 -7.63 16.62 8.44
C PHE A 142 -9.03 17.00 8.91
N GLN A 143 -9.44 18.24 8.62
CA GLN A 143 -10.80 18.71 8.89
C GLN A 143 -11.76 18.19 7.83
N GLU A 144 -12.89 17.61 8.26
CA GLU A 144 -13.94 17.08 7.36
C GLU A 144 -14.42 18.15 6.35
N SER A 145 -14.53 19.42 6.76
CA SER A 145 -14.95 20.52 5.90
C SER A 145 -13.99 20.78 4.74
N THR A 146 -12.68 20.72 4.99
CA THR A 146 -11.66 20.90 3.95
C THR A 146 -11.73 19.78 2.91
N ILE A 147 -11.80 18.53 3.37
CA ILE A 147 -11.90 17.35 2.49
C ILE A 147 -13.20 17.39 1.68
N LYS A 148 -14.31 17.82 2.31
CA LYS A 148 -15.60 18.00 1.62
C LYS A 148 -15.52 19.06 0.52
N SER A 149 -14.87 20.18 0.76
CA SER A 149 -14.67 21.22 -0.28
C SER A 149 -13.88 20.70 -1.47
N ILE A 150 -12.83 19.88 -1.24
CA ILE A 150 -12.06 19.25 -2.32
C ILE A 150 -12.95 18.27 -3.11
N SER A 151 -13.72 17.46 -2.42
CA SER A 151 -14.65 16.50 -3.03
C SER A 151 -15.69 17.19 -3.90
N GLU A 152 -16.31 18.27 -3.42
CA GLU A 152 -17.31 19.05 -4.16
C GLU A 152 -16.69 19.74 -5.40
N GLU A 153 -15.49 20.32 -5.27
CA GLU A 153 -14.79 20.97 -6.39
C GLU A 153 -14.44 19.98 -7.50
N LEU A 154 -13.91 18.79 -7.11
CA LEU A 154 -13.45 17.79 -8.07
C LEU A 154 -14.54 16.78 -8.47
N LYS A 155 -15.69 16.78 -7.80
CA LYS A 155 -16.79 15.80 -7.94
C LYS A 155 -16.34 14.36 -7.68
N LEU A 156 -15.40 14.18 -6.77
CA LEU A 156 -14.87 12.86 -6.37
C LEU A 156 -15.49 12.42 -5.04
N GLU A 157 -15.71 11.12 -4.90
CA GLU A 157 -16.20 10.52 -3.67
C GLU A 157 -15.13 10.54 -2.57
N ILE A 158 -15.57 10.68 -1.31
CA ILE A 158 -14.67 10.66 -0.15
C ILE A 158 -14.60 9.24 0.40
N VAL A 159 -13.40 8.81 0.77
CA VAL A 159 -13.14 7.55 1.48
C VAL A 159 -12.39 7.85 2.78
N ALA A 160 -12.94 7.41 3.90
CA ALA A 160 -12.26 7.55 5.18
C ALA A 160 -11.26 6.42 5.41
N THR A 161 -10.07 6.77 5.90
CA THR A 161 -9.00 5.83 6.28
C THR A 161 -8.50 6.11 7.69
N GLY A 162 -7.84 5.12 8.29
CA GLY A 162 -7.22 5.27 9.62
C GLY A 162 -5.80 5.83 9.56
N ASP A 163 -5.14 5.74 8.41
CA ASP A 163 -3.71 6.06 8.23
C ASP A 163 -2.85 5.55 9.42
N VAL A 164 -2.94 4.23 9.67
CA VAL A 164 -2.52 3.59 10.91
C VAL A 164 -1.03 3.30 10.91
N TYR A 165 -0.30 3.78 11.92
CA TYR A 165 1.13 3.52 12.13
C TYR A 165 1.43 2.76 13.42
N PHE A 166 0.52 2.78 14.41
CA PHE A 166 0.74 2.16 15.70
C PHE A 166 -0.56 1.64 16.34
N LYS A 167 -0.41 0.84 17.39
CA LYS A 167 -1.49 0.09 18.04
C LYS A 167 -2.49 0.98 18.78
N ASN A 168 -1.99 1.95 19.54
CA ASN A 168 -2.78 2.90 20.32
C ASN A 168 -1.95 4.16 20.62
N LYS A 169 -2.57 5.17 21.20
CA LYS A 169 -1.95 6.48 21.49
C LYS A 169 -0.66 6.40 22.32
N THR A 170 -0.49 5.38 23.18
CA THR A 170 0.71 5.27 24.04
C THR A 170 1.98 5.01 23.23
N PHE A 171 1.87 4.48 22.01
CA PHE A 171 2.99 4.22 21.10
C PHE A 171 3.42 5.45 20.29
N HIS A 172 2.72 6.57 20.40
CA HIS A 172 3.06 7.80 19.66
C HIS A 172 4.50 8.26 19.94
N LYS A 173 4.95 8.26 21.21
CA LYS A 173 6.33 8.62 21.56
C LYS A 173 7.37 7.69 20.94
N THR A 174 7.06 6.40 20.84
CA THR A 174 7.92 5.42 20.15
C THR A 174 8.00 5.71 18.66
N HIS A 175 6.86 6.08 18.03
CA HIS A 175 6.84 6.51 16.63
C HIS A 175 7.72 7.76 16.43
N MET A 176 7.57 8.78 17.27
CA MET A 176 8.43 9.97 17.23
C MET A 176 9.91 9.62 17.36
N ALA A 177 10.28 8.69 18.27
CA ALA A 177 11.67 8.26 18.43
C ALA A 177 12.22 7.60 17.16
N LEU A 178 11.44 6.73 16.49
CA LEU A 178 11.84 6.16 15.19
C LEU A 178 12.01 7.24 14.13
N ARG A 179 11.10 8.22 14.09
CA ARG A 179 11.19 9.34 13.12
C ARG A 179 12.41 10.22 13.39
N ALA A 180 12.75 10.47 14.65
CA ALA A 180 13.96 11.21 15.02
C ALA A 180 15.22 10.49 14.53
N ILE A 181 15.28 9.16 14.68
CA ILE A 181 16.38 8.33 14.15
C ILE A 181 16.45 8.44 12.63
N ASP A 182 15.32 8.31 11.93
CA ASP A 182 15.25 8.38 10.47
C ASP A 182 15.69 9.75 9.91
N CYS A 183 15.27 10.83 10.58
CA CYS A 183 15.63 12.20 10.22
C CYS A 183 17.02 12.62 10.74
N ASN A 184 17.73 11.73 11.43
CA ASN A 184 19.00 12.04 12.12
C ASN A 184 18.89 13.30 12.99
N SER A 185 17.82 13.39 13.78
CA SER A 185 17.43 14.54 14.61
C SER A 185 17.19 14.13 16.05
N THR A 186 16.94 15.10 16.93
CA THR A 186 16.48 14.83 18.30
C THR A 186 14.94 14.92 18.37
N LEU A 187 14.35 14.38 19.45
CA LEU A 187 12.89 14.50 19.65
C LEU A 187 12.40 15.94 19.75
N SER A 188 13.24 16.86 20.26
CA SER A 188 12.91 18.28 20.41
C SER A 188 13.00 19.06 19.10
N ASP A 189 13.75 18.56 18.12
CA ASP A 189 14.03 19.23 16.87
C ASP A 189 13.19 18.69 15.69
N LEU A 190 12.33 17.67 15.96
CA LEU A 190 11.39 17.16 14.96
C LEU A 190 10.34 18.22 14.63
N ASN A 191 10.11 18.44 13.33
CA ASN A 191 8.98 19.23 12.87
C ASN A 191 7.69 18.40 12.91
N GLU A 192 6.55 19.05 13.00
CA GLU A 192 5.22 18.38 13.01
C GLU A 192 4.94 17.55 11.73
N PHE A 193 5.64 17.83 10.63
CA PHE A 193 5.54 17.09 9.38
C PHE A 193 6.43 15.83 9.34
N ASP A 194 7.38 15.70 10.26
CA ASP A 194 8.31 14.56 10.28
C ASP A 194 7.68 13.31 10.87
N TYR A 195 6.61 13.43 11.65
CA TYR A 195 5.92 12.33 12.32
C TYR A 195 4.40 12.45 12.22
N LYS A 196 3.70 11.35 12.45
CA LYS A 196 2.24 11.32 12.50
C LYS A 196 1.75 11.68 13.91
N SER A 197 0.62 12.38 13.99
CA SER A 197 0.01 12.74 15.28
C SER A 197 -0.41 11.51 16.10
N GLU A 198 -0.76 11.71 17.36
CA GLU A 198 -1.24 10.64 18.24
C GLU A 198 -2.54 9.96 17.76
N ASP A 199 -3.17 10.50 16.73
CA ASP A 199 -4.42 9.99 16.17
C ASP A 199 -4.24 8.92 15.08
N HIS A 200 -3.01 8.53 14.75
CA HIS A 200 -2.71 7.54 13.71
C HIS A 200 -2.58 6.10 14.27
N TRP A 201 -3.57 5.69 15.08
CA TRP A 201 -3.61 4.36 15.70
C TRP A 201 -4.77 3.51 15.18
N PHE A 202 -4.71 2.18 15.42
CA PHE A 202 -5.70 1.22 14.94
C PHE A 202 -7.02 1.36 15.72
N ARG A 203 -8.07 1.85 15.08
CA ARG A 203 -9.38 2.14 15.67
C ARG A 203 -10.44 1.11 15.29
N SER A 204 -11.38 0.89 16.18
CA SER A 204 -12.64 0.22 15.86
C SER A 204 -13.54 1.12 14.98
N GLU A 205 -14.56 0.52 14.37
CA GLU A 205 -15.56 1.28 13.60
C GLU A 205 -16.24 2.37 14.45
N ALA A 206 -16.60 2.06 15.72
CA ALA A 206 -17.22 3.04 16.61
C ALA A 206 -16.31 4.26 16.88
N GLU A 207 -15.02 4.02 17.05
CA GLU A 207 -14.03 5.08 17.24
C GLU A 207 -13.80 5.90 15.96
N MET A 208 -13.88 5.28 14.78
CA MET A 208 -13.83 5.98 13.50
C MET A 208 -15.08 6.83 13.26
N VAL A 209 -16.27 6.33 13.64
CA VAL A 209 -17.52 7.13 13.61
C VAL A 209 -17.43 8.33 14.56
N HIS A 210 -16.83 8.15 15.73
CA HIS A 210 -16.62 9.26 16.66
C HIS A 210 -15.61 10.30 16.12
N LEU A 211 -14.59 9.83 15.39
CA LEU A 211 -13.58 10.70 14.78
C LEU A 211 -14.15 11.53 13.62
N PHE A 212 -15.03 10.92 12.80
CA PHE A 212 -15.62 11.53 11.60
C PHE A 212 -17.17 11.51 11.65
N PRO A 213 -17.79 12.23 12.59
CA PRO A 213 -19.24 12.13 12.83
C PRO A 213 -20.08 12.66 11.67
N ASN A 214 -19.55 13.58 10.85
CA ASN A 214 -20.27 14.19 9.72
C ASN A 214 -19.97 13.51 8.37
N SER A 215 -19.17 12.44 8.37
CA SER A 215 -18.68 11.76 7.15
C SER A 215 -18.96 10.25 7.16
N LEU A 216 -20.14 9.82 7.64
CA LEU A 216 -20.52 8.41 7.71
C LEU A 216 -20.51 7.73 6.33
N HIS A 217 -20.84 8.46 5.27
CA HIS A 217 -20.75 7.95 3.90
C HIS A 217 -19.29 7.61 3.51
N ALA A 218 -18.31 8.43 3.93
CA ALA A 218 -16.91 8.16 3.66
C ALA A 218 -16.40 6.89 4.38
N LEU A 219 -16.91 6.60 5.58
CA LEU A 219 -16.65 5.34 6.28
C LEU A 219 -17.24 4.15 5.52
N ASN A 220 -18.48 4.26 5.02
CA ASN A 220 -19.11 3.23 4.21
C ASN A 220 -18.39 3.01 2.88
N ASN A 221 -17.84 4.07 2.28
CA ASN A 221 -17.06 3.97 1.07
C ASN A 221 -15.78 3.14 1.26
N SER A 222 -15.20 3.07 2.47
CA SER A 222 -14.08 2.15 2.75
C SER A 222 -14.48 0.69 2.57
N LYS A 223 -15.68 0.31 3.01
CA LYS A 223 -16.24 -1.02 2.79
C LYS A 223 -16.55 -1.26 1.30
N TYR A 224 -17.17 -0.28 0.63
CA TYR A 224 -17.45 -0.36 -0.81
C TYR A 224 -16.18 -0.63 -1.62
N LEU A 225 -15.08 0.10 -1.36
CA LEU A 225 -13.81 -0.14 -2.03
C LEU A 225 -13.25 -1.53 -1.69
N SER A 226 -13.31 -1.93 -0.42
CA SER A 226 -12.81 -3.24 0.00
C SER A 226 -13.51 -4.40 -0.71
N ASP A 227 -14.82 -4.27 -0.96
CA ASP A 227 -15.62 -5.27 -1.67
C ASP A 227 -15.29 -5.37 -3.17
N ARG A 228 -14.69 -4.33 -3.73
CA ARG A 228 -14.19 -4.29 -5.11
C ARG A 228 -12.78 -4.86 -5.24
N CYS A 229 -11.98 -4.86 -4.16
CA CYS A 229 -10.63 -5.42 -4.16
C CYS A 229 -10.69 -6.96 -4.19
N LYS A 230 -10.68 -7.55 -5.38
CA LYS A 230 -10.83 -8.99 -5.61
C LYS A 230 -9.60 -9.57 -6.28
N THR A 231 -8.67 -10.07 -5.50
CA THR A 231 -7.46 -10.72 -5.99
C THR A 231 -7.32 -12.10 -5.38
N ASP A 232 -7.02 -13.08 -6.21
CA ASP A 232 -6.66 -14.43 -5.72
C ASP A 232 -5.19 -14.44 -5.27
N TRP A 233 -5.00 -14.53 -3.97
CA TRP A 233 -3.68 -14.64 -3.34
C TRP A 233 -3.28 -16.11 -3.08
N SER A 234 -3.81 -17.07 -3.83
CA SER A 234 -3.61 -18.50 -3.53
C SER A 234 -2.15 -18.95 -3.59
N PHE A 235 -1.31 -18.32 -4.41
CA PHE A 235 0.12 -18.67 -4.62
C PHE A 235 0.37 -20.17 -4.85
N ILE A 236 -0.60 -20.88 -5.47
CA ILE A 236 -0.58 -22.32 -5.61
C ILE A 236 0.43 -22.76 -6.69
N ASN A 237 0.65 -21.94 -7.69
CA ASN A 237 1.47 -22.29 -8.84
C ASN A 237 2.87 -21.70 -8.72
N THR A 238 3.88 -22.59 -8.70
CA THR A 238 5.27 -22.15 -8.85
C THR A 238 5.53 -21.79 -10.31
N ILE A 239 5.91 -20.55 -10.55
CA ILE A 239 6.27 -20.05 -11.88
C ILE A 239 7.78 -20.21 -12.05
N PHE A 240 8.19 -21.07 -12.99
CA PHE A 240 9.60 -21.19 -13.37
C PHE A 240 9.91 -20.23 -14.52
N PRO A 241 11.09 -19.57 -14.51
CA PRO A 241 11.53 -18.77 -15.65
C PRO A 241 11.50 -19.64 -16.91
N SER A 242 10.82 -19.19 -17.95
CA SER A 242 10.81 -19.87 -19.24
C SER A 242 11.88 -19.27 -20.17
N LEU A 243 12.63 -20.13 -20.84
CA LEU A 243 13.42 -19.69 -21.99
C LEU A 243 12.45 -19.59 -23.18
N SER A 244 12.65 -18.57 -24.03
CA SER A 244 11.87 -18.38 -25.27
C SER A 244 12.25 -19.43 -26.35
N LEU A 245 12.31 -20.69 -25.95
CA LEU A 245 12.64 -21.82 -26.79
C LEU A 245 11.35 -22.57 -27.16
N LYS A 246 11.18 -22.89 -28.44
CA LYS A 246 9.93 -23.42 -29.00
C LYS A 246 9.55 -24.80 -28.47
N ASP A 247 10.52 -25.58 -27.96
CA ASP A 247 10.24 -26.94 -27.46
C ASP A 247 11.33 -27.42 -26.47
N ARG A 248 11.02 -28.54 -25.78
CA ARG A 248 11.89 -29.19 -24.80
C ARG A 248 13.21 -29.69 -25.42
N HIS A 249 13.18 -30.10 -26.71
CA HIS A 249 14.36 -30.60 -27.40
C HIS A 249 15.40 -29.49 -27.59
N GLN A 250 14.97 -28.31 -28.02
CA GLN A 250 15.84 -27.14 -28.15
C GLN A 250 16.40 -26.68 -26.80
N ALA A 251 15.60 -26.74 -25.73
CA ALA A 251 16.04 -26.43 -24.38
C ALA A 251 17.16 -27.39 -23.92
N ASN A 252 16.96 -28.69 -24.10
CA ASN A 252 17.97 -29.70 -23.78
C ASN A 252 19.26 -29.56 -24.60
N LYS A 253 19.14 -29.28 -25.90
CA LYS A 253 20.28 -29.06 -26.78
C LYS A 253 21.10 -27.85 -26.32
N ARG A 254 20.45 -26.76 -25.96
CA ARG A 254 21.10 -25.57 -25.41
C ARG A 254 21.79 -25.87 -24.08
N LEU A 255 21.09 -26.55 -23.14
CA LEU A 255 21.65 -26.93 -21.85
C LEU A 255 22.92 -27.77 -22.02
N ASN A 256 22.88 -28.82 -22.83
CA ASN A 256 24.02 -29.68 -23.10
C ASN A 256 25.23 -28.94 -23.67
N ARG A 257 24.94 -27.98 -24.59
CA ARG A 257 25.99 -27.11 -25.15
C ARG A 257 26.64 -26.24 -24.08
N GLU A 258 25.82 -25.55 -23.26
CA GLU A 258 26.34 -24.65 -22.23
C GLU A 258 27.09 -25.42 -21.12
N VAL A 259 26.61 -26.61 -20.76
CA VAL A 259 27.32 -27.49 -19.82
C VAL A 259 28.66 -27.93 -20.36
N SER A 260 28.74 -28.36 -21.64
CA SER A 260 29.98 -28.77 -22.26
C SER A 260 31.01 -27.64 -22.34
N ILE A 261 30.57 -26.40 -22.71
CA ILE A 261 31.42 -25.22 -22.73
C ILE A 261 31.92 -24.90 -21.32
N GLY A 262 31.01 -24.92 -20.33
CA GLY A 262 31.32 -24.60 -18.93
C GLY A 262 32.29 -25.62 -18.32
N ALA A 263 32.08 -26.90 -18.58
CA ALA A 263 32.95 -27.99 -18.11
C ALA A 263 34.37 -27.86 -18.70
N LYS A 264 34.45 -27.63 -20.01
CA LYS A 264 35.75 -27.40 -20.66
C LYS A 264 36.50 -26.18 -20.10
N LYS A 265 35.78 -25.07 -19.86
CA LYS A 265 36.36 -23.85 -19.28
C LYS A 265 36.83 -24.07 -17.83
N ARG A 266 36.12 -24.89 -17.04
CA ARG A 266 36.42 -25.09 -15.61
C ARG A 266 37.44 -26.19 -15.35
N TYR A 267 37.38 -27.27 -16.11
CA TYR A 267 38.18 -28.48 -15.89
C TYR A 267 39.24 -28.73 -16.97
N GLY A 268 39.21 -27.99 -18.07
CA GLY A 268 40.23 -28.09 -19.14
C GLY A 268 40.07 -29.25 -20.12
N TYR A 269 39.19 -30.21 -19.82
CA TYR A 269 38.88 -31.40 -20.63
C TYR A 269 37.42 -31.84 -20.39
N LEU A 270 36.93 -32.66 -21.28
CA LEU A 270 35.67 -33.43 -21.14
C LEU A 270 35.99 -34.87 -21.31
#